data_93da7c3df752d40de4cd22f0c5459dd4
#
_entry.id   93da7c3df752d40de4cd22f0c5459dd4
#
_cell.length_a   1.000
_cell.length_b   1.000
_cell.length_c   1.000
_cell.angle_alpha   90.00
_cell.angle_beta   90.00
_cell.angle_gamma   90.00
#
_symmetry.space_group_name_H-M   'P 1'
#
loop_
_entity.id
_entity.type
_entity.pdbx_description
1 polymer ?
#
loop_
_entity_poly.entity_id
_entity_poly.type
_entity_poly.pdbx_seq_one_letter_code
_entity_poly.pdbx_strand_id
1 'polypeptide(L)'
;MVEQKNYKIGFLFYVRYLDHVLFKNVDSGLCKPVMREVVGWLVKENDEAMWIVCDRSVEKVSAQKVQACESGMVILKSDLLEIKKIG
;
A
#
# COMPACT_ATOMS: atom_id res chain seq x y z
N MET A 1 -16.11 -18.23 -0.82
CA MET A 1 -15.61 -17.48 0.33
C MET A 1 -14.12 -17.23 0.14
N VAL A 2 -13.75 -15.99 0.10
CA VAL A 2 -12.35 -15.65 -0.09
C VAL A 2 -11.62 -15.90 1.22
N GLU A 3 -10.62 -16.75 1.17
CA GLU A 3 -9.78 -17.02 2.30
C GLU A 3 -9.00 -15.76 2.65
N GLN A 4 -9.16 -15.26 3.87
CA GLN A 4 -8.41 -14.10 4.33
C GLN A 4 -6.99 -14.54 4.65
N LYS A 5 -6.05 -14.10 3.83
CA LYS A 5 -4.63 -14.33 4.11
C LYS A 5 -4.09 -13.16 4.90
N ASN A 6 -3.51 -13.48 6.04
CA ASN A 6 -2.72 -12.53 6.80
C ASN A 6 -1.27 -12.63 6.32
N TYR A 7 -0.70 -11.50 5.94
CA TYR A 7 0.66 -11.42 5.45
C TYR A 7 1.60 -11.04 6.60
N LYS A 8 2.86 -11.38 6.47
CA LYS A 8 3.83 -11.11 7.53
C LYS A 8 4.20 -9.63 7.55
N ILE A 9 3.90 -8.98 8.66
CA ILE A 9 4.25 -7.58 8.90
C ILE A 9 5.76 -7.43 9.04
N GLY A 10 6.30 -6.34 8.50
CA GLY A 10 7.72 -6.02 8.59
C GLY A 10 8.54 -6.48 7.40
N PHE A 11 7.97 -7.31 6.53
CA PHE A 11 8.66 -7.80 5.34
C PHE A 11 8.37 -6.91 4.13
N LEU A 12 9.24 -7.00 3.15
CA LEU A 12 9.12 -6.26 1.90
C LEU A 12 8.25 -7.04 0.92
N PHE A 13 7.29 -6.34 0.30
CA PHE A 13 6.36 -6.93 -0.66
C PHE A 13 6.34 -6.15 -1.96
N TYR A 14 6.13 -6.87 -3.04
CA TYR A 14 5.69 -6.34 -4.31
C TYR A 14 4.18 -6.48 -4.36
N VAL A 15 3.47 -5.40 -4.69
CA VAL A 15 2.00 -5.39 -4.75
C VAL A 15 1.54 -4.77 -6.04
N ARG A 16 0.63 -5.44 -6.73
CA ARG A 16 -0.07 -4.90 -7.88
C ARG A 16 -1.55 -4.74 -7.51
N TYR A 17 -2.09 -3.58 -7.82
CA TYR A 17 -3.42 -3.22 -7.36
C TYR A 17 -4.12 -2.29 -8.37
N LEU A 18 -5.45 -2.21 -8.26
CA LEU A 18 -6.25 -1.26 -9.01
C LEU A 18 -6.37 0.03 -8.24
N ASP A 19 -6.04 1.13 -8.90
CA ASP A 19 -6.15 2.46 -8.32
C ASP A 19 -7.39 3.14 -8.91
N HIS A 20 -8.15 3.79 -8.03
CA HIS A 20 -9.31 4.57 -8.44
C HIS A 20 -8.85 5.88 -9.05
N VAL A 21 -9.53 6.29 -10.12
CA VAL A 21 -9.20 7.53 -10.82
C VAL A 21 -10.23 8.59 -10.48
N LEU A 22 -9.76 9.73 -10.00
CA LEU A 22 -10.55 10.93 -9.90
C LEU A 22 -10.38 11.72 -11.18
N PHE A 23 -11.47 12.17 -11.77
CA PHE A 23 -11.41 12.95 -13.00
C PHE A 23 -12.07 14.32 -12.81
N LYS A 24 -11.58 15.31 -13.55
CA LYS A 24 -12.08 16.67 -13.51
C LYS A 24 -11.89 17.31 -14.88
N ASN A 25 -12.95 17.87 -15.42
CA ASN A 25 -12.91 18.58 -16.71
C ASN A 25 -12.42 17.71 -17.87
N VAL A 26 -12.74 16.42 -17.85
CA VAL A 26 -12.43 15.49 -18.93
C VAL A 26 -13.66 14.65 -19.24
N ASP A 27 -13.63 13.95 -20.36
CA ASP A 27 -14.69 13.02 -20.72
C ASP A 27 -14.61 11.80 -19.79
N SER A 28 -15.62 11.66 -18.91
CA SER A 28 -15.66 10.57 -17.92
C SER A 28 -15.68 9.19 -18.58
N GLY A 29 -16.20 9.06 -19.79
CA GLY A 29 -16.22 7.79 -20.50
C GLY A 29 -14.85 7.28 -20.91
N LEU A 30 -13.83 8.15 -20.91
CA LEU A 30 -12.45 7.77 -21.19
C LEU A 30 -11.67 7.39 -19.93
N CYS A 31 -12.24 7.63 -18.75
CA CYS A 31 -11.57 7.34 -17.49
C CYS A 31 -11.85 5.90 -17.06
N LYS A 32 -10.81 5.23 -16.61
CA LYS A 32 -10.91 3.86 -16.12
C LYS A 32 -9.92 3.65 -14.98
N PRO A 33 -10.15 2.66 -14.13
CA PRO A 33 -9.18 2.33 -13.08
C PRO A 33 -7.82 2.02 -13.69
N VAL A 34 -6.78 2.44 -13.00
CA VAL A 34 -5.40 2.25 -13.45
C VAL A 34 -4.77 1.13 -12.63
N MET A 35 -4.15 0.19 -13.31
CA MET A 35 -3.36 -0.85 -12.67
C MET A 35 -2.02 -0.24 -12.27
N ARG A 36 -1.67 -0.38 -11.00
CA ARG A 36 -0.43 0.15 -10.44
C ARG A 36 0.33 -0.93 -9.70
N GLU A 37 1.60 -0.69 -9.52
CA GLU A 37 2.45 -1.57 -8.72
C GLU A 37 3.29 -0.76 -7.75
N VAL A 38 3.59 -1.36 -6.62
CA VAL A 38 4.39 -0.75 -5.57
C VAL A 38 5.23 -1.81 -4.88
N VAL A 39 6.41 -1.41 -4.43
CA VAL A 39 7.27 -2.21 -3.56
C VAL A 39 7.40 -1.46 -2.25
N GLY A 40 7.16 -2.14 -1.14
CA GLY A 40 7.27 -1.51 0.17
C GLY A 40 7.13 -2.50 1.31
N TRP A 41 7.34 -1.99 2.52
CA TRP A 41 7.21 -2.80 3.74
C TRP A 41 5.76 -2.80 4.19
N LEU A 42 5.24 -3.99 4.47
CA LEU A 42 3.92 -4.12 5.08
C LEU A 42 4.06 -3.84 6.57
N VAL A 43 3.45 -2.76 7.04
CA VAL A 43 3.57 -2.31 8.43
C VAL A 43 2.32 -2.51 9.25
N LYS A 44 1.17 -2.64 8.59
CA LYS A 44 -0.10 -2.87 9.26
C LYS A 44 -1.06 -3.54 8.29
N GLU A 45 -1.94 -4.34 8.83
CA GLU A 45 -2.94 -5.05 8.04
C GLU A 45 -4.18 -5.34 8.89
N ASN A 46 -5.33 -5.28 8.26
CA ASN A 46 -6.58 -5.77 8.83
C ASN A 46 -7.35 -6.52 7.74
N ASP A 47 -8.61 -6.89 8.01
CA ASP A 47 -9.40 -7.68 7.06
C ASP A 47 -9.70 -6.93 5.75
N GLU A 48 -9.66 -5.61 5.76
CA GLU A 48 -10.07 -4.78 4.63
C GLU A 48 -8.91 -4.16 3.88
N ALA A 49 -7.79 -3.90 4.56
CA ALA A 49 -6.73 -3.06 4.01
C ALA A 49 -5.34 -3.49 4.49
N MET A 50 -4.34 -2.98 3.77
CA MET A 50 -2.95 -3.12 4.15
C MET A 50 -2.23 -1.78 3.98
N TRP A 51 -1.30 -1.51 4.89
CA TRP A 51 -0.51 -0.29 4.92
C TRP A 51 0.89 -0.61 4.43
N ILE A 52 1.25 -0.04 3.29
CA ILE A 52 2.57 -0.25 2.65
C ILE A 52 3.37 1.03 2.79
N VAL A 53 4.56 0.92 3.34
CA VAL A 53 5.51 2.03 3.47
C VAL A 53 6.59 1.88 2.41
N CYS A 54 6.76 2.90 1.58
CA CYS A 54 7.73 2.90 0.48
C CYS A 54 9.01 3.64 0.85
N ASP A 55 8.92 4.56 1.80
CA ASP A 55 10.02 5.42 2.18
C ASP A 55 9.89 5.71 3.68
N ARG A 56 10.96 5.53 4.41
CA ARG A 56 10.97 5.78 5.85
C ARG A 56 12.35 6.19 6.32
N SER A 57 12.38 7.02 7.36
CA SER A 57 13.64 7.39 8.00
C SER A 57 14.22 6.19 8.73
N VAL A 58 15.52 5.98 8.55
CA VAL A 58 16.26 4.95 9.30
C VAL A 58 17.05 5.54 10.45
N GLU A 59 17.01 6.85 10.63
CA GLU A 59 17.68 7.51 11.73
C GLU A 59 16.98 7.22 13.05
N LYS A 60 17.75 6.72 14.00
CA LYS A 60 17.30 6.64 15.38
C LYS A 60 17.37 8.03 15.97
N VAL A 61 16.26 8.72 15.97
CA VAL A 61 16.19 9.99 16.66
C VAL A 61 16.11 9.71 18.15
N SER A 62 16.94 10.43 18.91
CA SER A 62 16.97 10.36 20.37
C SER A 62 15.58 10.51 20.98
N ALA A 63 15.43 10.21 22.25
CA ALA A 63 14.24 10.10 23.07
C ALA A 63 13.19 11.23 22.96
N GLN A 64 13.38 12.22 22.15
CA GLN A 64 12.33 13.17 21.84
C GLN A 64 11.40 12.54 20.81
N LYS A 65 10.12 12.61 21.08
CA LYS A 65 9.08 12.11 20.18
C LYS A 65 9.17 12.80 18.83
N VAL A 66 9.91 12.21 17.92
CA VAL A 66 9.86 12.64 16.55
C VAL A 66 8.81 11.79 15.86
N GLN A 67 7.90 12.43 15.18
CA GLN A 67 6.95 11.72 14.35
C GLN A 67 7.73 10.92 13.31
N ALA A 68 7.43 9.64 13.20
CA ALA A 68 8.02 8.81 12.17
C ALA A 68 7.71 9.42 10.80
N CYS A 69 8.75 9.72 10.03
CA CYS A 69 8.61 10.22 8.67
C CYS A 69 8.51 9.03 7.73
N GLU A 70 7.28 8.70 7.38
CA GLU A 70 7.00 7.59 6.48
C GLU A 70 6.12 8.06 5.34
N SER A 71 6.40 7.54 4.16
CA SER A 71 5.56 7.75 2.98
C SER A 71 5.12 6.39 2.44
N GLY A 72 3.87 6.30 2.11
CA GLY A 72 3.34 5.05 1.61
C GLY A 72 1.89 5.17 1.24
N MET A 73 1.17 4.06 1.31
CA MET A 73 -0.22 4.02 0.92
C MET A 73 -0.98 2.96 1.68
N VAL A 74 -2.29 3.15 1.75
CA VAL A 74 -3.21 2.14 2.22
C VAL A 74 -3.89 1.54 0.99
N ILE A 75 -3.80 0.24 0.85
CA ILE A 75 -4.41 -0.49 -0.26
C ILE A 75 -5.54 -1.34 0.28
N LEU A 76 -6.73 -1.19 -0.30
CA LEU A 76 -7.84 -2.06 0.04
C LEU A 76 -7.59 -3.45 -0.53
N LYS A 77 -7.83 -4.47 0.28
CA LYS A 77 -7.63 -5.86 -0.15
C LYS A 77 -8.52 -6.23 -1.33
N SER A 78 -9.68 -5.59 -1.45
CA SER A 78 -10.57 -5.78 -2.60
C SER A 78 -9.97 -5.30 -3.93
N ASP A 79 -8.98 -4.40 -3.87
CA ASP A 79 -8.32 -3.87 -5.06
C ASP A 79 -7.02 -4.59 -5.38
N LEU A 80 -6.63 -5.55 -4.56
CA LEU A 80 -5.42 -6.34 -4.76
C LEU A 80 -5.52 -7.23 -5.98
N LEU A 81 -4.53 -7.18 -6.86
CA LEU A 81 -4.40 -8.05 -8.01
C LEU A 81 -3.33 -9.11 -7.79
N GLU A 82 -2.23 -8.72 -7.17
CA GLU A 82 -1.11 -9.63 -6.90
C GLU A 82 -0.31 -9.12 -5.71
N ILE A 83 0.20 -10.02 -4.90
CA ILE A 83 1.11 -9.69 -3.81
C ILE A 83 2.17 -10.78 -3.69
N LYS A 84 3.44 -10.37 -3.57
CA LYS A 84 4.58 -11.27 -3.41
C LYS A 84 5.50 -10.75 -2.33
N LYS A 85 5.88 -11.62 -1.43
CA LYS A 85 6.95 -11.31 -0.49
C LYS A 85 8.29 -11.38 -1.22
N ILE A 86 9.08 -10.32 -1.15
CA ILE A 86 10.37 -10.25 -1.82
C ILE A 86 11.55 -10.01 -0.86
N GLY A 87 11.26 -9.79 0.39
CA GLY A 87 12.35 -9.60 1.35
C GLY A 87 11.96 -9.53 2.80
#